data_94dcbcb07dac65b29819ff4d0400599f
#
_entry.id   94dcbcb07dac65b29819ff4d0400599f
#
_cell.length_a   1.000
_cell.length_b   1.000
_cell.length_c   1.000
_cell.angle_alpha   90.00
_cell.angle_beta   90.00
_cell.angle_gamma   90.00
#
_symmetry.space_group_name_H-M   'P 1'
#
loop_
_entity.id
_entity.type
_entity.pdbx_description
1 polymer ?
#
loop_
_entity_poly.entity_id
_entity_poly.type
_entity_poly.pdbx_seq_one_letter_code
_entity_poly.pdbx_strand_id
1 'polypeptide(L)'
;MPQNSPKEINHLTESVDVAPTILEWLGGEIPIDWNGQSLMHNINHKYKKSPNKEYVVFDYDFRESTSFVKDKKLAPEQCNLSVIRNNKWKYVHFPSLPCLLFDLENDPNEINDLSRVKEFQDIKNDLVSKLLSHRMIHQERQLSNTKLSSSGVKTKSGPASRKMG
;
A
#
# COMPACT_ATOMS: atom_id res chain seq x y z
N MET A 1 4.07 -32.27 -8.67
CA MET A 1 3.25 -31.05 -8.75
C MET A 1 2.20 -31.15 -7.66
N PRO A 2 1.95 -30.16 -6.82
CA PRO A 2 0.89 -30.24 -5.83
C PRO A 2 -0.46 -30.28 -6.56
N GLN A 3 -1.24 -31.29 -6.28
CA GLN A 3 -2.63 -31.47 -6.74
C GLN A 3 -3.56 -30.53 -5.96
N ASN A 4 -3.32 -29.24 -5.97
CA ASN A 4 -4.24 -28.29 -5.36
C ASN A 4 -4.99 -27.59 -6.47
N SER A 5 -6.30 -27.80 -6.51
CA SER A 5 -7.21 -26.97 -7.29
C SER A 5 -6.92 -25.49 -7.01
N PRO A 6 -7.03 -24.60 -8.00
CA PRO A 6 -6.85 -23.16 -7.77
C PRO A 6 -7.78 -22.74 -6.65
N LYS A 7 -7.21 -22.20 -5.57
CA LYS A 7 -7.95 -21.72 -4.42
C LYS A 7 -8.07 -20.20 -4.53
N GLU A 8 -9.27 -19.71 -4.57
CA GLU A 8 -9.51 -18.29 -4.51
C GLU A 8 -9.16 -17.76 -3.10
N ILE A 9 -8.40 -16.68 -3.05
CA ILE A 9 -7.93 -16.08 -1.80
C ILE A 9 -8.46 -14.64 -1.75
N ASN A 10 -9.41 -14.41 -0.85
CA ASN A 10 -10.06 -13.10 -0.66
C ASN A 10 -9.31 -12.22 0.36
N HIS A 11 -7.99 -12.14 0.24
CA HIS A 11 -7.16 -11.26 1.06
C HIS A 11 -6.72 -10.04 0.26
N LEU A 12 -6.59 -8.90 0.94
CA LEU A 12 -6.00 -7.72 0.34
C LEU A 12 -4.52 -7.99 0.02
N THR A 13 -4.16 -7.81 -1.24
CA THR A 13 -2.80 -7.99 -1.76
C THR A 13 -2.36 -6.78 -2.57
N GLU A 14 -1.06 -6.59 -2.66
CA GLU A 14 -0.45 -5.50 -3.43
C GLU A 14 0.61 -6.05 -4.37
N SER A 15 0.91 -5.34 -5.45
CA SER A 15 1.96 -5.76 -6.41
C SER A 15 3.34 -5.88 -5.77
N VAL A 16 3.61 -5.13 -4.69
CA VAL A 16 4.85 -5.24 -3.91
C VAL A 16 4.99 -6.59 -3.18
N ASP A 17 3.90 -7.37 -3.05
CA ASP A 17 3.90 -8.70 -2.42
C ASP A 17 4.44 -9.79 -3.36
N VAL A 18 4.51 -9.52 -4.67
CA VAL A 18 4.94 -10.51 -5.68
C VAL A 18 6.41 -10.86 -5.50
N ALA A 19 7.28 -9.86 -5.37
CA ALA A 19 8.71 -10.08 -5.26
C ALA A 19 9.11 -10.91 -4.01
N PRO A 20 8.64 -10.59 -2.78
CA PRO A 20 8.91 -11.41 -1.61
C PRO A 20 8.31 -12.82 -1.72
N THR A 21 7.18 -12.98 -2.41
CA THR A 21 6.57 -14.30 -2.63
C THR A 21 7.45 -15.18 -3.52
N ILE A 22 7.94 -14.63 -4.63
CA ILE A 22 8.86 -15.36 -5.53
C ILE A 22 10.17 -15.69 -4.82
N LEU A 23 10.74 -14.75 -4.07
CA LEU A 23 11.99 -14.96 -3.37
C LEU A 23 11.88 -16.08 -2.33
N GLU A 24 10.80 -16.07 -1.53
CA GLU A 24 10.54 -17.14 -0.56
C GLU A 24 10.28 -18.49 -1.24
N TRP A 25 9.55 -18.51 -2.36
CA TRP A 25 9.33 -19.71 -3.14
C TRP A 25 10.63 -20.35 -3.64
N LEU A 26 11.62 -19.52 -3.99
CA LEU A 26 12.96 -19.96 -4.39
C LEU A 26 13.87 -20.31 -3.21
N GLY A 27 13.38 -20.20 -1.97
CA GLY A 27 14.14 -20.50 -0.75
C GLY A 27 15.07 -19.37 -0.31
N GLY A 28 14.89 -18.16 -0.84
CA GLY A 28 15.64 -16.97 -0.44
C GLY A 28 15.07 -16.28 0.79
N GLU A 29 15.91 -15.49 1.46
CA GLU A 29 15.49 -14.66 2.60
C GLU A 29 14.96 -13.31 2.11
N ILE A 30 13.78 -12.91 2.63
CA ILE A 30 13.16 -11.62 2.27
C ILE A 30 13.90 -10.48 2.99
N PRO A 31 14.46 -9.49 2.25
CA PRO A 31 15.10 -8.33 2.86
C PRO A 31 14.15 -7.57 3.78
N ILE A 32 14.67 -7.10 4.94
CA ILE A 32 13.86 -6.44 5.97
C ILE A 32 13.29 -5.08 5.52
N ASP A 33 13.95 -4.46 4.55
CA ASP A 33 13.59 -3.17 3.96
C ASP A 33 12.52 -3.27 2.88
N TRP A 34 12.13 -4.48 2.49
CA TRP A 34 11.03 -4.68 1.55
C TRP A 34 9.68 -4.44 2.23
N ASN A 35 8.84 -3.64 1.58
CA ASN A 35 7.50 -3.31 2.09
C ASN A 35 6.48 -4.43 1.86
N GLY A 36 6.67 -5.24 0.82
CA GLY A 36 5.80 -6.36 0.49
C GLY A 36 5.88 -7.51 1.48
N GLN A 37 4.84 -8.33 1.52
CA GLN A 37 4.73 -9.54 2.32
C GLN A 37 4.58 -10.75 1.41
N SER A 38 5.26 -11.87 1.75
CA SER A 38 5.07 -13.10 0.99
C SER A 38 3.66 -13.66 1.16
N LEU A 39 3.10 -14.12 0.06
CA LEU A 39 1.81 -14.80 -0.01
C LEU A 39 1.95 -16.33 0.03
N MET A 40 3.16 -16.86 0.22
CA MET A 40 3.43 -18.30 0.19
C MET A 40 2.60 -19.09 1.20
N HIS A 41 2.29 -18.53 2.37
CA HIS A 41 1.41 -19.18 3.33
C HIS A 41 0.01 -19.48 2.76
N ASN A 42 -0.51 -18.59 1.93
CA ASN A 42 -1.82 -18.76 1.30
C ASN A 42 -1.80 -19.89 0.26
N ILE A 43 -0.65 -20.14 -0.34
CA ILE A 43 -0.42 -21.22 -1.31
C ILE A 43 -0.11 -22.52 -0.59
N ASN A 44 0.72 -22.48 0.46
CA ASN A 44 1.16 -23.64 1.21
C ASN A 44 1.32 -23.30 2.70
N HIS A 45 0.50 -23.92 3.55
CA HIS A 45 0.47 -23.69 5.00
C HIS A 45 1.76 -24.08 5.77
N LYS A 46 2.75 -24.68 5.09
CA LYS A 46 4.10 -24.90 5.67
C LYS A 46 4.84 -23.58 5.90
N TYR A 47 4.49 -22.53 5.17
CA TYR A 47 5.09 -21.22 5.36
C TYR A 47 4.42 -20.44 6.48
N LYS A 48 5.18 -19.55 7.11
CA LYS A 48 4.69 -18.73 8.21
C LYS A 48 3.58 -17.79 7.73
N LYS A 49 2.47 -17.77 8.47
CA LYS A 49 1.36 -16.87 8.17
C LYS A 49 1.79 -15.42 8.32
N SER A 50 1.66 -14.66 7.24
CA SER A 50 1.74 -13.20 7.31
C SER A 50 0.43 -12.63 7.86
N PRO A 51 0.47 -11.53 8.61
CA PRO A 51 -0.75 -10.82 9.03
C PRO A 51 -1.58 -10.44 7.81
N ASN A 52 -2.90 -10.60 7.90
CA ASN A 52 -3.80 -10.06 6.88
C ASN A 52 -3.68 -8.54 6.89
N LYS A 53 -3.61 -7.94 5.70
CA LYS A 53 -3.64 -6.49 5.56
C LYS A 53 -5.02 -5.97 5.89
N GLU A 54 -5.09 -4.96 6.75
CA GLU A 54 -6.34 -4.24 7.03
C GLU A 54 -6.73 -3.35 5.84
N TYR A 55 -5.72 -2.81 5.16
CA TYR A 55 -5.84 -1.96 3.98
C TYR A 55 -4.65 -2.13 3.04
N VAL A 56 -4.82 -1.67 1.83
CA VAL A 56 -3.76 -1.55 0.81
C VAL A 56 -3.67 -0.10 0.35
N VAL A 57 -2.47 0.31 -0.07
CA VAL A 57 -2.20 1.67 -0.54
C VAL A 57 -1.48 1.60 -1.88
N PHE A 58 -1.89 2.45 -2.82
CA PHE A 58 -1.13 2.66 -4.05
C PHE A 58 -1.11 4.14 -4.43
N ASP A 59 -0.05 4.53 -5.10
CA ASP A 59 0.13 5.85 -5.69
C ASP A 59 0.05 5.75 -7.21
N TYR A 60 -0.51 6.77 -7.84
CA TYR A 60 -0.57 6.86 -9.30
C TYR A 60 -0.22 8.27 -9.77
N ASP A 61 0.63 8.34 -10.78
CA ASP A 61 1.02 9.57 -11.45
C ASP A 61 0.29 9.66 -12.79
N PHE A 62 -0.52 10.70 -12.96
CA PHE A 62 -1.34 10.91 -14.16
C PHE A 62 -0.86 12.08 -15.04
N ARG A 63 0.41 12.47 -14.93
CA ARG A 63 1.01 13.54 -15.74
C ARG A 63 0.84 13.32 -17.24
N GLU A 64 0.76 12.08 -17.69
CA GLU A 64 0.57 11.72 -19.09
C GLU A 64 -0.87 11.93 -19.59
N SER A 65 -1.83 12.12 -18.71
CA SER A 65 -3.22 12.48 -19.07
C SER A 65 -3.31 13.93 -19.58
N THR A 66 -2.71 14.19 -20.74
CA THR A 66 -2.39 15.54 -21.24
C THR A 66 -3.61 16.44 -21.39
N SER A 67 -4.77 15.93 -21.81
CA SER A 67 -6.01 16.72 -21.92
C SER A 67 -6.49 17.16 -20.54
N PHE A 68 -6.67 16.22 -19.60
CA PHE A 68 -7.14 16.49 -18.25
C PHE A 68 -6.22 17.46 -17.49
N VAL A 69 -4.90 17.24 -17.57
CA VAL A 69 -3.90 18.09 -16.90
C VAL A 69 -3.95 19.52 -17.43
N LYS A 70 -4.07 19.70 -18.75
CA LYS A 70 -4.19 21.02 -19.39
C LYS A 70 -5.50 21.71 -19.02
N ASP A 71 -6.61 21.00 -19.06
CA ASP A 71 -7.94 21.57 -18.73
C ASP A 71 -8.00 22.03 -17.27
N LYS A 72 -7.38 21.32 -16.37
CA LYS A 72 -7.28 21.66 -14.95
C LYS A 72 -6.11 22.57 -14.61
N LYS A 73 -5.23 22.87 -15.57
CA LYS A 73 -4.01 23.70 -15.40
C LYS A 73 -3.15 23.24 -14.23
N LEU A 74 -2.96 21.92 -14.10
CA LEU A 74 -2.19 21.33 -13.02
C LEU A 74 -0.68 21.41 -13.29
N ALA A 75 0.09 21.76 -12.27
CA ALA A 75 1.54 21.62 -12.29
C ALA A 75 1.93 20.12 -12.18
N PRO A 76 3.11 19.71 -12.66
CA PRO A 76 3.54 18.30 -12.61
C PRO A 76 3.45 17.67 -11.22
N GLU A 77 3.79 18.43 -10.18
CA GLU A 77 3.77 17.98 -8.77
C GLU A 77 2.34 17.75 -8.25
N GLN A 78 1.33 18.27 -8.94
CA GLN A 78 -0.08 18.13 -8.61
C GLN A 78 -0.74 16.96 -9.33
N CYS A 79 -0.03 16.31 -10.26
CA CYS A 79 -0.54 15.25 -11.13
C CYS A 79 -0.34 13.85 -10.53
N ASN A 80 -0.58 13.72 -9.24
CA ASN A 80 -0.51 12.43 -8.57
C ASN A 80 -1.70 12.24 -7.64
N LEU A 81 -1.93 11.00 -7.26
CA LEU A 81 -2.93 10.63 -6.27
C LEU A 81 -2.42 9.48 -5.41
N SER A 82 -2.95 9.41 -4.19
CA SER A 82 -2.76 8.27 -3.30
C SER A 82 -4.10 7.64 -2.98
N VAL A 83 -4.17 6.34 -3.03
CA VAL A 83 -5.38 5.58 -2.71
C VAL A 83 -5.12 4.71 -1.50
N ILE A 84 -6.05 4.72 -0.54
CA ILE A 84 -6.15 3.73 0.51
C ILE A 84 -7.47 2.98 0.35
N ARG A 85 -7.42 1.66 0.40
CA ARG A 85 -8.57 0.79 0.23
C ARG A 85 -8.55 -0.34 1.24
N ASN A 86 -9.71 -0.65 1.80
CA ASN A 86 -10.01 -1.92 2.46
C ASN A 86 -11.13 -2.67 1.70
N ASN A 87 -11.72 -3.70 2.29
CA ASN A 87 -12.78 -4.46 1.62
C ASN A 87 -14.07 -3.65 1.40
N LYS A 88 -14.32 -2.64 2.24
CA LYS A 88 -15.55 -1.85 2.21
C LYS A 88 -15.35 -0.46 1.64
N TRP A 89 -14.27 0.21 1.99
CA TRP A 89 -14.06 1.62 1.70
C TRP A 89 -12.86 1.84 0.80
N LYS A 90 -12.98 2.82 -0.12
CA LYS A 90 -11.87 3.35 -0.91
C LYS A 90 -11.85 4.87 -0.80
N TYR A 91 -10.72 5.40 -0.39
CA TYR A 91 -10.46 6.84 -0.35
C TYR A 91 -9.36 7.19 -1.32
N VAL A 92 -9.57 8.25 -2.12
CA VAL A 92 -8.61 8.79 -3.08
C VAL A 92 -8.23 10.20 -2.66
N HIS A 93 -6.95 10.42 -2.44
CA HIS A 93 -6.38 11.72 -2.10
C HIS A 93 -5.65 12.32 -3.30
N PHE A 94 -5.92 13.59 -3.56
CA PHE A 94 -5.22 14.38 -4.56
C PHE A 94 -4.57 15.59 -3.88
N PRO A 95 -3.36 16.04 -4.31
CA PRO A 95 -2.73 17.24 -3.76
C PRO A 95 -3.53 18.52 -4.02
N SER A 96 -4.24 18.61 -5.15
CA SER A 96 -4.88 19.84 -5.63
C SER A 96 -6.29 19.68 -6.19
N LEU A 97 -6.83 18.46 -6.15
CA LEU A 97 -8.21 18.18 -6.55
C LEU A 97 -9.03 17.72 -5.34
N PRO A 98 -10.37 17.79 -5.40
CA PRO A 98 -11.22 17.20 -4.38
C PRO A 98 -10.92 15.72 -4.19
N CYS A 99 -10.87 15.28 -2.94
CA CYS A 99 -10.78 13.85 -2.62
C CYS A 99 -12.07 13.11 -2.97
N LEU A 100 -11.98 11.79 -3.09
CA LEU A 100 -13.14 10.92 -3.35
C LEU A 100 -13.23 9.85 -2.25
N LEU A 101 -14.46 9.43 -1.94
CA LEU A 101 -14.75 8.34 -1.00
C LEU A 101 -15.85 7.45 -1.58
N PHE A 102 -15.61 6.13 -1.60
CA PHE A 102 -16.57 5.16 -2.14
C PHE A 102 -16.84 4.04 -1.13
N ASP A 103 -18.11 3.61 -1.06
CA ASP A 103 -18.54 2.40 -0.36
C ASP A 103 -18.58 1.23 -1.35
N LEU A 104 -17.54 0.41 -1.36
CA LEU A 104 -17.36 -0.68 -2.31
C LEU A 104 -18.35 -1.84 -2.12
N GLU A 105 -18.99 -1.95 -0.93
CA GLU A 105 -20.01 -2.95 -0.69
C GLU A 105 -21.34 -2.59 -1.36
N ASN A 106 -21.74 -1.31 -1.30
CA ASN A 106 -23.00 -0.81 -1.85
C ASN A 106 -22.84 -0.19 -3.24
N ASP A 107 -21.63 0.23 -3.60
CA ASP A 107 -21.29 0.86 -4.89
C ASP A 107 -19.98 0.28 -5.45
N PRO A 108 -19.97 -1.01 -5.88
CA PRO A 108 -18.78 -1.65 -6.41
C PRO A 108 -18.25 -1.03 -7.72
N ASN A 109 -19.06 -0.21 -8.39
CA ASN A 109 -18.68 0.51 -9.60
C ASN A 109 -18.14 1.92 -9.33
N GLU A 110 -18.08 2.36 -8.06
CA GLU A 110 -17.51 3.64 -7.65
C GLU A 110 -18.14 4.85 -8.37
N ILE A 111 -19.46 4.85 -8.48
CA ILE A 111 -20.23 5.90 -9.17
C ILE A 111 -20.55 7.07 -8.23
N ASN A 112 -20.78 6.77 -6.94
CA ASN A 112 -21.28 7.74 -5.97
C ASN A 112 -20.16 8.21 -5.04
N ASP A 113 -19.67 9.43 -5.25
CA ASP A 113 -18.70 10.05 -4.34
C ASP A 113 -19.35 10.49 -3.03
N LEU A 114 -18.98 9.87 -1.93
CA LEU A 114 -19.45 10.14 -0.56
C LEU A 114 -18.54 11.11 0.22
N SER A 115 -17.48 11.64 -0.40
CA SER A 115 -16.47 12.45 0.30
C SER A 115 -17.01 13.71 0.97
N ARG A 116 -18.17 14.23 0.52
CA ARG A 116 -18.83 15.42 1.04
C ARG A 116 -20.05 15.13 1.89
N VAL A 117 -20.47 13.87 1.99
CA VAL A 117 -21.63 13.46 2.76
C VAL A 117 -21.28 13.47 4.23
N LYS A 118 -22.07 14.18 5.07
CA LYS A 118 -21.77 14.42 6.48
C LYS A 118 -21.65 13.14 7.30
N GLU A 119 -22.47 12.15 7.01
CA GLU A 119 -22.52 10.86 7.71
C GLU A 119 -21.23 10.05 7.57
N PHE A 120 -20.44 10.26 6.50
CA PHE A 120 -19.22 9.51 6.21
C PHE A 120 -17.93 10.27 6.53
N GLN A 121 -18.02 11.45 7.19
CA GLN A 121 -16.83 12.25 7.48
C GLN A 121 -15.87 11.56 8.45
N ASP A 122 -16.40 10.83 9.44
CA ASP A 122 -15.55 10.09 10.39
C ASP A 122 -14.79 8.96 9.70
N ILE A 123 -15.44 8.24 8.79
CA ILE A 123 -14.81 7.20 7.97
C ILE A 123 -13.73 7.79 7.08
N LYS A 124 -14.02 8.90 6.42
CA LYS A 124 -13.04 9.63 5.61
C LYS A 124 -11.81 10.03 6.44
N ASN A 125 -12.03 10.61 7.62
CA ASN A 125 -10.97 11.07 8.51
C ASN A 125 -10.09 9.92 9.02
N ASP A 126 -10.69 8.76 9.33
CA ASP A 126 -9.97 7.55 9.70
C ASP A 126 -9.06 7.07 8.56
N LEU A 127 -9.59 7.00 7.33
CA LEU A 127 -8.81 6.61 6.15
C LEU A 127 -7.68 7.60 5.83
N VAL A 128 -7.91 8.90 5.97
CA VAL A 128 -6.88 9.94 5.83
C VAL A 128 -5.78 9.74 6.86
N SER A 129 -6.14 9.51 8.12
CA SER A 129 -5.17 9.27 9.20
C SER A 129 -4.33 8.01 8.94
N LYS A 130 -4.98 6.92 8.50
CA LYS A 130 -4.29 5.67 8.12
C LYS A 130 -3.36 5.87 6.93
N LEU A 131 -3.79 6.59 5.89
CA LEU A 131 -2.97 6.91 4.73
C LEU A 131 -1.74 7.73 5.12
N LEU A 132 -1.92 8.76 5.96
CA LEU A 132 -0.80 9.57 6.48
C LEU A 132 0.18 8.72 7.30
N SER A 133 -0.34 7.88 8.20
CA SER A 133 0.48 6.97 9.01
C SER A 133 1.25 5.97 8.14
N HIS A 134 0.58 5.42 7.11
CA HIS A 134 1.22 4.53 6.13
C HIS A 134 2.39 5.23 5.44
N ARG A 135 2.18 6.45 4.95
CA ARG A 135 3.25 7.23 4.30
C ARG A 135 4.41 7.50 5.24
N MET A 136 4.15 7.89 6.48
CA MET A 136 5.20 8.14 7.48
C MET A 136 6.00 6.87 7.82
N ILE A 137 5.36 5.70 7.88
CA ILE A 137 6.02 4.42 8.17
C ILE A 137 6.88 3.95 6.99
N HIS A 138 6.39 4.15 5.75
CA HIS A 138 7.02 3.62 4.54
C HIS A 138 7.86 4.64 3.78
N GLN A 139 7.74 5.93 4.12
CA GLN A 139 8.58 6.98 3.58
C GLN A 139 9.97 6.88 4.21
N GLU A 140 11.00 6.80 3.37
CA GLU A 140 12.40 6.89 3.79
C GLU A 140 12.91 5.79 4.76
N ARG A 141 12.57 4.51 4.51
CA ARG A 141 13.14 3.40 5.30
C ARG A 141 14.67 3.38 5.31
N GLN A 142 15.33 3.89 4.32
CA GLN A 142 16.79 4.04 4.31
C GLN A 142 17.26 4.95 5.44
N LEU A 143 16.52 6.01 5.77
CA LEU A 143 16.84 6.90 6.90
C LEU A 143 16.39 6.32 8.25
N SER A 144 15.35 5.49 8.31
CA SER A 144 14.91 4.87 9.57
C SER A 144 15.91 3.86 10.14
N ASN A 145 16.81 3.33 9.32
CA ASN A 145 17.93 2.50 9.76
C ASN A 145 19.18 3.31 10.16
N THR A 146 19.06 4.62 10.15
CA THR A 146 20.15 5.56 10.39
C THR A 146 19.95 6.21 11.75
N LYS A 147 20.94 6.12 12.64
CA LYS A 147 20.97 6.87 13.90
C LYS A 147 21.91 8.06 13.78
N LEU A 148 21.41 9.24 14.10
CA LEU A 148 22.25 10.40 14.35
C LEU A 148 22.90 10.24 15.72
N SER A 149 24.21 10.38 15.79
CA SER A 149 24.99 10.36 17.04
C SER A 149 25.93 11.55 17.07
N SER A 150 26.50 11.86 18.23
CA SER A 150 27.51 12.90 18.39
C SER A 150 28.77 12.68 17.54
N SER A 151 28.98 11.43 17.05
CA SER A 151 30.06 11.06 16.14
C SER A 151 29.63 10.97 14.67
N GLY A 152 28.46 11.50 14.31
CA GLY A 152 27.91 11.50 12.94
C GLY A 152 26.82 10.45 12.72
N VAL A 153 26.53 10.19 11.45
CA VAL A 153 25.49 9.26 11.00
C VAL A 153 26.00 7.82 11.14
N LYS A 154 25.31 6.99 11.90
CA LYS A 154 25.58 5.55 12.01
C LYS A 154 24.45 4.79 11.32
N THR A 155 24.76 4.13 10.21
CA THR A 155 23.86 3.20 9.53
C THR A 155 24.00 1.82 10.18
N LYS A 156 22.90 1.15 10.51
CA LYS A 156 22.95 -0.27 10.88
C LYS A 156 23.47 -1.04 9.67
N SER A 157 24.60 -1.69 9.83
CA SER A 157 25.29 -2.42 8.77
C SER A 157 24.41 -3.53 8.19
N GLY A 158 24.21 -3.47 6.88
CA GLY A 158 23.62 -4.52 6.05
C GLY A 158 22.10 -4.63 6.07
N PRO A 159 21.49 -5.19 5.02
CA PRO A 159 20.09 -5.58 5.05
C PRO A 159 19.91 -6.69 6.09
N ALA A 160 19.19 -6.39 7.17
CA ALA A 160 18.78 -7.42 8.09
C ALA A 160 17.72 -8.28 7.38
N SER A 161 18.03 -9.54 7.11
CA SER A 161 17.04 -10.49 6.62
C SER A 161 16.01 -10.79 7.74
N ARG A 162 14.74 -10.91 7.40
CA ARG A 162 13.75 -11.49 8.31
C ARG A 162 14.06 -12.97 8.39
N LYS A 163 14.77 -13.39 9.44
CA LYS A 163 14.92 -14.82 9.71
C LYS A 163 13.52 -15.38 9.98
N MET A 164 13.13 -16.32 9.14
CA MET A 164 11.95 -17.14 9.41
C MET A 164 12.30 -18.12 10.51
N GLY A 165 11.63 -18.01 11.64
CA GLY A 165 11.65 -18.98 12.73
C GLY A 165 10.48 -19.94 12.59
#